data_16589590196754c7b2f5c761285a876c
#
_entry.id   16589590196754c7b2f5c761285a876c
#
_cell.length_a   1.000
_cell.length_b   1.000
_cell.length_c   1.000
_cell.angle_alpha   90.00
_cell.angle_beta   90.00
_cell.angle_gamma   90.00
#
_symmetry.space_group_name_H-M   'P 1'
#
loop_
_entity.id
_entity.type
_entity.pdbx_description
1 polymer ?
#
loop_
_entity_poly.entity_id
_entity_poly.type
_entity_poly.pdbx_seq_one_letter_code
_entity_poly.pdbx_strand_id
1 'polypeptide(L)' 'MRTEENLSAVPMVVKLDLGMTDPEGVALEITYAQTRERFEARQFDRAMYVLTIPMANEFLRLLETEMTGKGVQKH' A
#
# COMPACT_ATOMS: atom_id res chain seq x y z
N MET A 1 3.22 9.77 -20.13
CA MET A 1 4.09 9.53 -19.05
C MET A 1 4.48 8.08 -18.95
N ARG A 2 5.67 7.83 -18.58
CA ARG A 2 6.14 6.48 -18.53
C ARG A 2 6.26 6.06 -17.12
N THR A 3 5.37 5.27 -16.71
CA THR A 3 5.38 4.77 -15.35
C THR A 3 6.58 3.88 -15.10
N GLU A 4 6.95 3.10 -16.08
CA GLU A 4 8.05 2.19 -15.90
C GLU A 4 9.34 2.90 -15.58
N GLU A 5 9.54 4.05 -16.17
CA GLU A 5 10.77 4.76 -15.96
C GLU A 5 10.94 5.22 -14.53
N ASN A 6 9.81 5.38 -13.81
CA ASN A 6 9.86 5.89 -12.46
C ASN A 6 9.70 4.83 -11.42
N LEU A 7 9.50 3.59 -11.81
CA LEU A 7 9.23 2.56 -10.81
C LEU A 7 10.38 2.35 -9.86
N SER A 8 11.61 2.56 -10.33
CA SER A 8 12.75 2.36 -9.44
C SER A 8 12.81 3.43 -8.36
N ALA A 9 12.19 4.58 -8.60
CA ALA A 9 12.15 5.66 -7.62
C ALA A 9 10.88 5.67 -6.80
N VAL A 10 9.94 4.82 -7.12
CA VAL A 10 8.68 4.76 -6.39
C VAL A 10 8.85 3.79 -5.22
N PRO A 11 8.46 4.19 -4.02
CA PRO A 11 8.57 3.30 -2.88
C PRO A 11 7.79 2.01 -3.10
N MET A 12 8.35 0.92 -2.65
CA MET A 12 7.74 -0.38 -2.79
C MET A 12 7.30 -0.89 -1.42
N VAL A 13 6.03 -1.19 -1.31
CA VAL A 13 5.49 -1.71 -0.05
C VAL A 13 5.81 -3.20 0.02
N VAL A 14 6.42 -3.60 1.13
CA VAL A 14 6.79 -4.99 1.30
C VAL A 14 5.98 -5.67 2.39
N LYS A 15 5.29 -4.89 3.22
CA LYS A 15 4.51 -5.47 4.29
C LYS A 15 3.42 -4.50 4.71
N LEU A 16 2.27 -5.04 5.01
CA LEU A 16 1.13 -4.26 5.50
C LEU A 16 0.62 -4.90 6.77
N ASP A 17 0.35 -4.08 7.77
CA ASP A 17 -0.31 -4.51 8.98
C ASP A 17 -1.50 -3.63 9.24
N LEU A 18 -2.58 -4.22 9.67
CA LEU A 18 -3.80 -3.50 9.95
C LEU A 18 -4.25 -3.77 11.37
N GLY A 19 -4.83 -2.77 11.98
CA GLY A 19 -5.42 -2.91 13.29
C GLY A 19 -6.54 -1.94 13.45
N MET A 20 -7.34 -2.15 14.46
CA MET A 20 -8.42 -1.22 14.77
C MET A 20 -7.95 -0.24 15.81
N THR A 21 -8.39 0.98 15.70
CA THR A 21 -8.06 2.00 16.66
C THR A 21 -9.31 2.49 17.37
N ASP A 22 -9.08 3.21 18.43
CA ASP A 22 -10.11 3.82 19.21
C ASP A 22 -10.00 5.33 19.08
N PRO A 23 -11.04 6.03 18.76
CA PRO A 23 -12.36 5.50 18.49
C PRO A 23 -12.35 4.75 17.18
N GLU A 24 -13.30 4.78 16.41
CA GLU A 24 -13.41 3.97 15.23
C GLU A 24 -12.45 4.39 14.16
N GLY A 25 -11.53 3.53 13.80
CA GLY A 25 -10.60 3.78 12.74
C GLY A 25 -9.80 2.54 12.43
N VAL A 26 -9.04 2.61 11.37
CA VAL A 26 -8.16 1.53 10.96
C VAL A 26 -6.74 2.04 10.95
N ALA A 27 -5.90 1.44 11.75
CA ALA A 27 -4.48 1.77 11.73
C ALA A 27 -3.81 0.93 10.66
N LEU A 28 -3.09 1.61 9.79
CA LEU A 28 -2.40 0.95 8.69
C LEU A 28 -0.92 1.21 8.84
N GLU A 29 -0.16 0.16 9.07
CA GLU A 29 1.28 0.27 9.14
C GLU A 29 1.86 -0.28 7.85
N ILE A 30 2.68 0.50 7.19
CA ILE A 30 3.29 0.14 5.92
C ILE A 30 4.78 0.04 6.12
N THR A 31 5.34 -1.10 5.74
CA THR A 31 6.79 -1.26 5.67
C THR A 31 7.15 -1.19 4.20
N TYR A 32 8.08 -0.32 3.87
CA TYR A 32 8.37 -0.07 2.47
C TYR A 32 9.85 0.20 2.26
N ALA A 33 10.28 -0.01 1.04
CA ALA A 33 11.63 0.36 0.61
C ALA A 33 11.50 1.61 -0.25
N GLN A 34 12.29 2.61 0.03
CA GLN A 34 12.18 3.88 -0.67
C GLN A 34 12.63 3.77 -2.12
N THR A 35 13.57 2.88 -2.38
CA THR A 35 14.08 2.68 -3.73
C THR A 35 14.29 1.21 -3.95
N ARG A 36 14.50 0.86 -5.20
CA ARG A 36 14.81 -0.53 -5.52
C ARG A 36 16.11 -0.96 -4.88
N GLU A 37 17.07 -0.08 -4.83
CA GLU A 37 18.34 -0.40 -4.20
C GLU A 37 18.16 -0.72 -2.72
N ARG A 38 17.33 0.07 -2.06
CA ARG A 38 17.07 -0.19 -0.66
C ARG A 38 16.31 -1.47 -0.46
N PHE A 39 15.42 -1.77 -1.39
CA PHE A 39 14.69 -3.02 -1.33
C PHE A 39 15.67 -4.20 -1.40
N GLU A 40 16.62 -4.14 -2.30
CA GLU A 40 17.58 -5.22 -2.44
C GLU A 40 18.54 -5.28 -1.27
N ALA A 41 18.80 -4.15 -0.66
CA ALA A 41 19.66 -4.09 0.51
C ALA A 41 18.91 -4.40 1.80
N ARG A 42 17.60 -4.65 1.69
CA ARG A 42 16.75 -4.95 2.83
C ARG A 42 16.72 -3.82 3.83
N GLN A 43 16.74 -2.61 3.33
CA GLN A 43 16.64 -1.41 4.15
C GLN A 43 15.23 -0.87 4.00
N PHE A 44 14.44 -1.05 5.04
CA PHE A 44 13.04 -0.68 4.98
C PHE A 44 12.72 0.40 5.98
N ASP A 45 11.72 1.18 5.64
CA ASP A 45 11.17 2.19 6.52
C ASP A 45 9.73 1.84 6.83
N ARG A 46 9.20 2.48 7.84
CA ARG A 46 7.82 2.24 8.24
C ARG A 46 7.07 3.54 8.32
N ALA A 47 5.82 3.48 7.96
CA ALA A 47 4.91 4.61 8.09
C ALA A 47 3.61 4.10 8.65
N MET A 48 2.97 4.92 9.46
CA MET A 48 1.70 4.53 10.04
C MET A 48 0.67 5.59 9.75
N TYR A 49 -0.49 5.14 9.36
CA TYR A 49 -1.61 6.02 9.04
C TYR A 49 -2.85 5.51 9.74
N VAL A 50 -3.75 6.42 10.01
CA VAL A 50 -5.05 6.05 10.54
C VAL A 50 -6.10 6.49 9.54
N LEU A 51 -6.93 5.55 9.14
CA LEU A 51 -8.01 5.79 8.21
C LEU A 51 -9.31 5.77 8.98
N THR A 52 -10.19 6.71 8.65
CA THR A 52 -11.56 6.60 9.16
C THR A 52 -12.20 5.38 8.50
N ILE A 53 -13.26 4.89 9.12
CA ILE A 53 -13.96 3.74 8.55
C ILE A 53 -14.43 4.01 7.12
N PRO A 54 -15.06 5.17 6.83
CA PRO A 54 -15.45 5.43 5.44
C PRO A 54 -14.28 5.42 4.47
N MET A 55 -13.14 5.97 4.90
CA MET A 55 -11.98 5.98 4.01
C MET A 55 -11.41 4.59 3.81
N ALA A 56 -11.43 3.78 4.85
CA ALA A 56 -10.94 2.41 4.72
C ALA A 56 -11.81 1.63 3.74
N ASN A 57 -13.13 1.83 3.82
CA ASN A 57 -14.04 1.16 2.90
C ASN A 57 -13.82 1.65 1.47
N GLU A 58 -13.59 2.94 1.32
CA GLU A 58 -13.36 3.49 -0.01
C GLU A 58 -12.07 2.93 -0.60
N PHE A 59 -11.04 2.84 0.22
CA PHE A 59 -9.77 2.30 -0.25
C PHE A 59 -9.93 0.86 -0.70
N LEU A 60 -10.64 0.07 0.08
CA LEU A 60 -10.88 -1.33 -0.28
C LEU A 60 -11.63 -1.44 -1.59
N ARG A 61 -12.66 -0.62 -1.75
CA ARG A 61 -13.46 -0.65 -2.96
C ARG A 61 -12.64 -0.26 -4.18
N LEU A 62 -11.82 0.77 -4.04
CA LEU A 62 -11.00 1.20 -5.15
C LEU A 62 -9.96 0.15 -5.52
N LEU A 63 -9.39 -0.49 -4.52
CA LEU A 63 -8.39 -1.51 -4.78
C LEU A 63 -9.02 -2.69 -5.50
N GLU A 64 -10.18 -3.12 -5.05
CA GLU A 64 -10.86 -4.23 -5.69
C GLU A 64 -11.22 -3.90 -7.13
N THR A 65 -11.66 -2.68 -7.37
CA THR A 65 -12.02 -2.25 -8.71
C THR A 65 -10.81 -2.28 -9.63
N GLU A 66 -9.68 -1.78 -9.15
CA GLU A 66 -8.50 -1.75 -9.97
C GLU A 66 -8.00 -3.16 -10.29
N MET A 67 -8.01 -4.02 -9.31
CA MET A 67 -7.51 -5.36 -9.54
C MET A 67 -8.43 -6.13 -10.48
N THR A 68 -9.73 -5.95 -10.32
CA THR A 68 -10.67 -6.61 -11.20
C THR A 68 -10.56 -6.05 -12.61
N GLY A 69 -10.44 -4.73 -12.71
CA GLY A 69 -10.36 -4.09 -14.01
C GLY A 69 -9.14 -4.52 -14.79
N LYS A 70 -8.10 -4.92 -14.11
CA LYS A 70 -6.90 -5.38 -14.79
C LYS A 70 -6.90 -6.87 -15.03
N GLY A 71 -7.95 -7.56 -14.64
CA GLY A 71 -8.03 -8.97 -14.87
C GLY A 71 -7.09 -9.78 -14.01
N VAL A 72 -6.79 -9.29 -12.89
CA VAL A 72 -5.81 -9.91 -12.03
C VAL A 72 -6.33 -11.18 -11.41
N GLN A 73 -7.54 -11.24 -11.17
CA GLN A 73 -8.00 -12.36 -10.53
C GLN A 73 -8.27 -13.47 -11.40
N LYS A 74 -8.40 -13.93 -11.36
CA LYS A 74 -8.78 -14.75 -11.70
C LYS A 74 -8.71 -15.54 -11.58
N HIS A 75 -8.78 -15.93 -11.46
CA HIS A 75 -8.72 -16.72 -11.28
C HIS A 75 -9.12 -17.12 -11.23
#